data_1a651de1f2c04c011008dddfdbcd3b47
#
_entry.id   1a651de1f2c04c011008dddfdbcd3b47
#
_cell.length_a   1.000
_cell.length_b   1.000
_cell.length_c   1.000
_cell.angle_alpha   90.00
_cell.angle_beta   90.00
_cell.angle_gamma   90.00
#
_symmetry.space_group_name_H-M   'P 1'
#
loop_
_entity.id
_entity.type
_entity.pdbx_description
1 polymer ?
#
loop_
_entity_poly.entity_id
_entity_poly.type
_entity_poly.pdbx_seq_one_letter_code
_entity_poly.pdbx_strand_id
1 'polypeptide(L)'
;MAFGDDQIDGYTEGEEPLVFHYKRGDFRKREDKKYSDLATGKVQQKRGLFRVLLSTRANKMLFFVMIVCMIMVLILSFLKKRSNEGSINHINCTLNAFSYDGTVYSSLELAPNKNSPFNEVITINCNFYFIDSDGNKVTEGFDSVTVEFKSKDDEKKYLRFSASDYNIVKVECEILSGDGNFTDKLDCKVKQN
;
A
#
# COMPACT_ATOMS: atom_id res chain seq x y z
N MET A 1 55.76 -35.69 19.21
CA MET A 1 56.19 -35.07 17.97
C MET A 1 56.37 -33.60 18.25
N ALA A 2 57.58 -33.13 18.34
CA ALA A 2 57.96 -31.76 18.56
C ALA A 2 57.96 -31.08 17.20
N PHE A 3 57.15 -30.09 17.05
CA PHE A 3 57.19 -29.17 15.88
C PHE A 3 58.32 -28.18 16.11
N GLY A 4 59.30 -28.20 15.21
CA GLY A 4 60.47 -27.38 15.27
C GLY A 4 60.14 -25.88 15.18
N ASP A 5 60.97 -25.12 15.89
CA ASP A 5 61.11 -23.69 15.77
C ASP A 5 61.69 -23.36 14.38
N ASP A 6 60.83 -22.99 13.44
CA ASP A 6 61.30 -22.35 12.22
C ASP A 6 61.69 -20.91 12.57
N GLN A 7 62.97 -20.72 12.85
CA GLN A 7 63.61 -19.41 12.83
C GLN A 7 63.59 -18.89 11.40
N ILE A 8 62.81 -17.84 11.19
CA ILE A 8 62.88 -17.07 9.94
C ILE A 8 64.06 -16.12 10.06
N ASP A 9 65.22 -16.58 9.60
CA ASP A 9 66.40 -15.76 9.43
C ASP A 9 66.18 -14.83 8.21
N GLY A 10 65.91 -13.58 8.48
CA GLY A 10 65.70 -12.55 7.45
C GLY A 10 65.90 -11.15 7.99
N TYR A 11 66.98 -10.92 8.74
CA TYR A 11 67.33 -9.58 9.18
C TYR A 11 68.55 -9.07 8.39
N THR A 12 68.39 -7.96 7.71
CA THR A 12 69.47 -7.11 7.20
C THR A 12 70.15 -6.41 8.38
N GLU A 13 71.46 -6.52 8.47
CA GLU A 13 72.31 -5.85 9.49
C GLU A 13 71.98 -4.35 9.53
N GLY A 14 71.38 -3.88 10.64
CA GLY A 14 71.14 -2.46 10.92
C GLY A 14 69.71 -2.04 11.30
N GLU A 15 68.73 -2.94 11.26
CA GLU A 15 67.34 -2.59 11.70
C GLU A 15 67.06 -3.19 13.08
N GLU A 16 66.58 -2.36 14.01
CA GLU A 16 66.10 -2.83 15.31
C GLU A 16 64.94 -3.81 15.09
N PRO A 17 64.94 -4.97 15.76
CA PRO A 17 63.91 -5.98 15.57
C PRO A 17 62.55 -5.38 15.97
N LEU A 18 61.61 -5.37 15.04
CA LEU A 18 60.23 -5.02 15.29
C LEU A 18 59.59 -6.02 16.26
N VAL A 19 59.59 -5.68 17.54
CA VAL A 19 58.98 -6.51 18.60
C VAL A 19 57.46 -6.33 18.52
N PHE A 20 56.80 -7.21 17.80
CA PHE A 20 55.33 -7.31 17.84
C PHE A 20 54.88 -7.86 19.20
N HIS A 21 54.43 -7.02 20.10
CA HIS A 21 53.81 -7.42 21.36
C HIS A 21 52.43 -8.04 21.15
N TYR A 22 52.30 -9.02 20.26
CA TYR A 22 51.09 -9.72 20.00
C TYR A 22 50.95 -10.91 20.91
N LYS A 23 50.20 -10.79 22.01
CA LYS A 23 49.90 -11.90 22.90
C LYS A 23 48.83 -12.81 22.27
N ARG A 24 49.26 -13.71 21.42
CA ARG A 24 48.42 -14.69 20.71
C ARG A 24 47.53 -15.52 21.66
N GLY A 25 47.89 -15.65 22.93
CA GLY A 25 47.10 -16.36 23.94
C GLY A 25 45.81 -15.70 24.40
N ASP A 26 45.73 -14.34 24.35
CA ASP A 26 44.57 -13.66 24.86
C ASP A 26 43.36 -13.73 23.92
N PHE A 27 43.60 -13.84 22.61
CA PHE A 27 42.51 -14.04 21.64
C PHE A 27 41.95 -15.44 21.68
N ARG A 28 42.81 -16.47 21.75
CA ARG A 28 42.34 -17.86 21.90
C ARG A 28 41.53 -18.04 23.17
N LYS A 29 41.98 -17.52 24.29
CA LYS A 29 41.21 -17.61 25.55
C LYS A 29 39.82 -16.96 25.45
N ARG A 30 39.67 -15.86 24.71
CA ARG A 30 38.35 -15.21 24.49
C ARG A 30 37.48 -16.03 23.56
N GLU A 31 38.04 -16.57 22.48
CA GLU A 31 37.29 -17.40 21.55
C GLU A 31 36.87 -18.71 22.19
N ASP A 32 37.81 -19.42 22.86
CA ASP A 32 37.54 -20.68 23.53
C ASP A 32 36.45 -20.51 24.61
N LYS A 33 36.47 -19.42 25.37
CA LYS A 33 35.44 -19.11 26.34
C LYS A 33 34.08 -18.87 25.68
N LYS A 34 34.06 -18.15 24.58
CA LYS A 34 32.82 -17.88 23.84
C LYS A 34 32.23 -19.17 23.25
N TYR A 35 33.05 -20.03 22.68
CA TYR A 35 32.64 -21.33 22.15
C TYR A 35 32.24 -22.30 23.26
N SER A 36 32.96 -22.34 24.38
CA SER A 36 32.61 -23.18 25.52
C SER A 36 31.29 -22.72 26.18
N ASP A 37 31.04 -21.43 26.29
CA ASP A 37 29.81 -20.88 26.83
C ASP A 37 28.60 -21.13 25.90
N LEU A 38 28.81 -21.15 24.57
CA LEU A 38 27.82 -21.58 23.59
C LEU A 38 27.53 -23.08 23.69
N ALA A 39 28.58 -23.91 23.81
CA ALA A 39 28.46 -25.37 23.92
C ALA A 39 27.81 -25.82 25.24
N THR A 40 28.08 -25.10 26.33
CA THR A 40 27.49 -25.38 27.66
C THR A 40 26.10 -24.77 27.84
N GLY A 41 25.55 -24.08 26.81
CA GLY A 41 24.21 -23.46 26.87
C GLY A 41 24.11 -22.27 27.83
N LYS A 42 25.23 -21.78 28.38
CA LYS A 42 25.26 -20.62 29.29
C LYS A 42 24.93 -19.32 28.56
N VAL A 43 25.20 -19.25 27.27
CA VAL A 43 24.75 -18.16 26.40
C VAL A 43 23.48 -18.62 25.72
N GLN A 44 22.36 -18.24 26.26
CA GLN A 44 21.06 -18.44 25.56
C GLN A 44 21.11 -17.74 24.20
N GLN A 45 21.01 -18.52 23.14
CA GLN A 45 20.77 -17.95 21.82
C GLN A 45 19.54 -17.06 21.92
N LYS A 46 19.70 -15.80 21.54
CA LYS A 46 18.60 -14.83 21.53
C LYS A 46 17.55 -15.31 20.52
N ARG A 47 16.66 -16.18 20.94
CA ARG A 47 15.54 -16.68 20.12
C ARG A 47 14.52 -15.56 20.00
N GLY A 48 14.16 -15.21 18.77
CA GLY A 48 13.17 -14.19 18.44
C GLY A 48 13.70 -13.19 17.42
N LEU A 49 13.02 -13.11 16.30
CA LEU A 49 13.36 -12.21 15.19
C LEU A 49 13.56 -10.75 15.65
N PHE A 50 12.69 -10.24 16.52
CA PHE A 50 12.81 -8.89 17.06
C PHE A 50 14.09 -8.66 17.89
N ARG A 51 14.54 -9.67 18.63
CA ARG A 51 15.74 -9.55 19.46
C ARG A 51 17.02 -9.55 18.63
N VAL A 52 17.02 -10.26 17.51
CA VAL A 52 18.12 -10.25 16.53
C VAL A 52 18.15 -8.91 15.80
N LEU A 53 16.99 -8.43 15.34
CA LEU A 53 16.85 -7.13 14.67
C LEU A 53 17.26 -5.94 15.55
N LEU A 54 17.08 -6.03 16.86
CA LEU A 54 17.44 -4.97 17.81
C LEU A 54 18.81 -5.19 18.48
N SER A 55 19.62 -6.17 18.05
CA SER A 55 20.86 -6.52 18.74
C SER A 55 22.01 -5.53 18.52
N THR A 56 22.11 -4.91 17.35
CA THR A 56 23.17 -3.95 17.00
C THR A 56 22.59 -2.57 16.68
N ARG A 57 23.42 -1.51 16.77
CA ARG A 57 23.00 -0.15 16.40
C ARG A 57 22.55 -0.07 14.93
N ALA A 58 23.28 -0.71 14.03
CA ALA A 58 22.95 -0.76 12.61
C ALA A 58 21.59 -1.43 12.36
N ASN A 59 21.35 -2.60 12.99
CA ASN A 59 20.10 -3.33 12.86
C ASN A 59 18.90 -2.54 13.44
N LYS A 60 19.11 -1.80 14.55
CA LYS A 60 18.09 -0.91 15.10
C LYS A 60 17.69 0.18 14.11
N MET A 61 18.65 0.83 13.47
CA MET A 61 18.40 1.87 12.46
C MET A 61 17.64 1.30 11.26
N LEU A 62 18.07 0.15 10.77
CA LEU A 62 17.43 -0.52 9.64
C LEU A 62 15.99 -0.93 9.97
N PHE A 63 15.76 -1.45 11.17
CA PHE A 63 14.43 -1.79 11.66
C PHE A 63 13.53 -0.55 11.79
N PHE A 64 14.07 0.55 12.29
CA PHE A 64 13.34 1.82 12.38
C PHE A 64 12.94 2.33 10.99
N VAL A 65 13.87 2.32 10.02
CA VAL A 65 13.57 2.70 8.63
C VAL A 65 12.47 1.81 8.03
N MET A 66 12.53 0.49 8.25
CA MET A 66 11.48 -0.44 7.81
C MET A 66 10.10 -0.06 8.40
N ILE A 67 10.05 0.26 9.70
CA ILE A 67 8.79 0.67 10.34
C ILE A 67 8.28 1.97 9.73
N VAL A 68 9.13 2.97 9.55
CA VAL A 68 8.75 4.26 8.94
C VAL A 68 8.21 4.05 7.52
N CYS A 69 8.88 3.24 6.70
CA CYS A 69 8.39 2.89 5.36
C CYS A 69 7.04 2.18 5.40
N MET A 70 6.84 1.23 6.31
CA MET A 70 5.58 0.52 6.48
C MET A 70 4.44 1.47 6.89
N ILE A 71 4.70 2.37 7.83
CA ILE A 71 3.73 3.39 8.25
C ILE A 71 3.40 4.33 7.08
N MET A 72 4.40 4.76 6.31
CA MET A 72 4.20 5.62 5.14
C MET A 72 3.32 4.95 4.07
N VAL A 73 3.55 3.67 3.78
CA VAL A 73 2.70 2.89 2.85
C VAL A 73 1.28 2.78 3.36
N LEU A 74 1.08 2.54 4.66
CA LEU A 74 -0.25 2.50 5.27
C LEU A 74 -0.95 3.85 5.15
N ILE A 75 -0.28 4.96 5.49
CA ILE A 75 -0.83 6.31 5.37
C ILE A 75 -1.24 6.60 3.92
N LEU A 76 -0.37 6.33 2.94
CA LEU A 76 -0.68 6.53 1.52
C LEU A 76 -1.85 5.65 1.06
N SER A 77 -1.96 4.43 1.59
CA SER A 77 -3.09 3.54 1.30
C SER A 77 -4.41 4.05 1.85
N PHE A 78 -4.40 4.64 3.06
CA PHE A 78 -5.58 5.26 3.65
C PHE A 78 -5.96 6.58 2.99
N LEU A 79 -4.96 7.37 2.56
CA LEU A 79 -5.21 8.65 1.88
C LEU A 79 -5.69 8.48 0.43
N LYS A 80 -5.46 7.31 -0.18
CA LYS A 80 -5.93 7.03 -1.53
C LYS A 80 -7.45 6.87 -1.51
N LYS A 81 -8.17 7.99 -1.75
CA LYS A 81 -9.62 7.95 -2.00
C LYS A 81 -9.87 6.97 -3.15
N ARG A 82 -10.77 6.03 -2.95
CA ARG A 82 -11.17 5.13 -4.02
C ARG A 82 -11.85 5.94 -5.11
N SER A 83 -11.40 5.80 -6.33
CA SER A 83 -11.92 6.57 -7.46
C SER A 83 -13.40 6.27 -7.77
N ASN A 84 -13.87 5.13 -7.31
CA ASN A 84 -15.27 4.72 -7.48
C ASN A 84 -16.20 5.13 -6.34
N GLU A 85 -15.69 5.80 -5.30
CA GLU A 85 -16.47 6.29 -4.17
C GLU A 85 -16.36 7.82 -4.08
N GLY A 86 -17.47 8.48 -3.89
CA GLY A 86 -17.55 9.93 -3.73
C GLY A 86 -18.67 10.36 -2.81
N SER A 87 -18.77 11.64 -2.57
CA SER A 87 -19.92 12.21 -1.87
C SER A 87 -20.26 13.57 -2.43
N ILE A 88 -21.54 13.78 -2.67
CA ILE A 88 -22.08 15.06 -3.11
C ILE A 88 -23.19 15.48 -2.16
N ASN A 89 -23.14 16.70 -1.64
CA ASN A 89 -24.14 17.22 -0.69
C ASN A 89 -24.49 16.22 0.43
N HIS A 90 -23.49 15.59 1.02
CA HIS A 90 -23.65 14.56 2.07
C HIS A 90 -24.38 13.28 1.62
N ILE A 91 -24.51 13.03 0.33
CA ILE A 91 -24.97 11.76 -0.23
C ILE A 91 -23.73 10.96 -0.63
N ASN A 92 -23.62 9.74 -0.15
CA ASN A 92 -22.54 8.86 -0.53
C ASN A 92 -22.84 8.20 -1.87
N CYS A 93 -21.94 8.32 -2.82
CA CYS A 93 -22.06 7.78 -4.16
C CYS A 93 -21.04 6.67 -4.37
N THR A 94 -21.45 5.53 -4.90
CA THR A 94 -20.56 4.41 -5.21
C THR A 94 -20.84 3.90 -6.61
N LEU A 95 -19.83 3.95 -7.49
CA LEU A 95 -19.91 3.46 -8.86
C LEU A 95 -19.33 2.05 -8.95
N ASN A 96 -20.08 1.13 -9.55
CA ASN A 96 -19.65 -0.22 -9.85
C ASN A 96 -19.88 -0.53 -11.32
N ALA A 97 -18.96 -1.31 -11.93
CA ALA A 97 -19.09 -1.73 -13.32
C ALA A 97 -18.54 -3.17 -13.50
N PHE A 98 -19.24 -3.95 -14.32
CA PHE A 98 -18.79 -5.29 -14.71
C PHE A 98 -19.25 -5.62 -16.13
N SER A 99 -18.51 -6.49 -16.82
CA SER A 99 -18.87 -7.00 -18.14
C SER A 99 -19.41 -8.42 -18.00
N TYR A 100 -20.50 -8.67 -18.67
CA TYR A 100 -21.11 -9.99 -18.76
C TYR A 100 -21.81 -10.16 -20.12
N ASP A 101 -21.56 -11.28 -20.80
CA ASP A 101 -22.18 -11.66 -22.08
C ASP A 101 -22.13 -10.54 -23.14
N GLY A 102 -20.95 -9.95 -23.36
CA GLY A 102 -20.75 -8.89 -24.34
C GLY A 102 -21.46 -7.56 -24.02
N THR A 103 -21.87 -7.37 -22.75
CA THR A 103 -22.51 -6.15 -22.28
C THR A 103 -21.83 -5.67 -21.01
N VAL A 104 -21.49 -4.40 -20.95
CA VAL A 104 -20.99 -3.75 -19.75
C VAL A 104 -22.17 -3.17 -18.98
N TYR A 105 -22.31 -3.58 -17.75
CA TYR A 105 -23.29 -3.07 -16.80
C TYR A 105 -22.62 -2.13 -15.82
N SER A 106 -23.20 -0.96 -15.62
CA SER A 106 -22.79 -0.01 -14.60
C SER A 106 -23.93 0.27 -13.64
N SER A 107 -23.58 0.50 -12.38
CA SER A 107 -24.52 0.81 -11.30
C SER A 107 -23.94 1.91 -10.42
N LEU A 108 -24.65 3.02 -10.31
CA LEU A 108 -24.38 4.07 -9.33
C LEU A 108 -25.33 3.89 -8.14
N GLU A 109 -24.78 3.60 -6.99
CA GLU A 109 -25.50 3.57 -5.71
C GLU A 109 -25.46 4.97 -5.09
N LEU A 110 -26.63 5.51 -4.77
CA LEU A 110 -26.82 6.71 -3.97
C LEU A 110 -27.29 6.30 -2.58
N ALA A 111 -26.48 6.52 -1.57
CA ALA A 111 -26.76 6.11 -0.20
C ALA A 111 -26.93 7.33 0.72
N PRO A 112 -27.95 7.36 1.57
CA PRO A 112 -28.17 8.43 2.51
C PRO A 112 -27.05 8.48 3.55
N ASN A 113 -26.70 9.67 3.96
CA ASN A 113 -25.79 9.89 5.08
C ASN A 113 -26.58 10.34 6.31
N LYS A 114 -26.78 9.44 7.27
CA LYS A 114 -27.52 9.68 8.51
C LYS A 114 -26.97 10.86 9.33
N ASN A 115 -25.71 11.20 9.13
CA ASN A 115 -25.05 12.32 9.82
C ASN A 115 -25.17 13.63 9.04
N SER A 116 -25.93 13.66 7.95
CA SER A 116 -26.14 14.88 7.18
C SER A 116 -26.87 15.93 8.04
N PRO A 117 -26.37 17.16 8.09
CA PRO A 117 -27.08 18.27 8.74
C PRO A 117 -28.30 18.75 7.92
N PHE A 118 -28.37 18.38 6.63
CA PHE A 118 -29.40 18.80 5.70
C PHE A 118 -30.40 17.68 5.41
N ASN A 119 -31.66 18.01 5.33
CA ASN A 119 -32.72 17.07 4.96
C ASN A 119 -33.59 17.66 3.83
N GLU A 120 -32.93 18.28 2.86
CA GLU A 120 -33.60 18.87 1.70
C GLU A 120 -33.59 17.88 0.53
N VAL A 121 -34.56 18.03 -0.36
CA VAL A 121 -34.57 17.27 -1.61
C VAL A 121 -33.54 17.89 -2.54
N ILE A 122 -32.59 17.11 -2.97
CA ILE A 122 -31.53 17.54 -3.88
C ILE A 122 -31.76 16.88 -5.23
N THR A 123 -31.75 17.67 -6.28
CA THR A 123 -31.75 17.16 -7.65
C THR A 123 -30.33 16.84 -8.06
N ILE A 124 -30.09 15.61 -8.48
CA ILE A 124 -28.79 15.12 -8.91
C ILE A 124 -28.84 14.73 -10.37
N ASN A 125 -27.98 15.32 -11.18
CA ASN A 125 -27.79 14.95 -12.57
C ASN A 125 -26.54 14.04 -12.69
N CYS A 126 -26.70 12.87 -13.27
CA CYS A 126 -25.63 11.91 -13.45
C CYS A 126 -25.39 11.67 -14.94
N ASN A 127 -24.17 11.93 -15.40
CA ASN A 127 -23.74 11.66 -16.77
C ASN A 127 -22.79 10.49 -16.78
N PHE A 128 -23.12 9.44 -17.52
CA PHE A 128 -22.32 8.24 -17.64
C PHE A 128 -21.55 8.22 -18.96
N TYR A 129 -20.28 7.83 -18.89
CA TYR A 129 -19.41 7.67 -20.05
C TYR A 129 -18.70 6.32 -19.96
N PHE A 130 -18.81 5.55 -21.01
CA PHE A 130 -18.05 4.30 -21.17
C PHE A 130 -16.79 4.60 -21.97
N ILE A 131 -15.65 4.11 -21.48
CA ILE A 131 -14.32 4.42 -22.03
C ILE A 131 -13.69 3.12 -22.50
N ASP A 132 -13.26 3.09 -23.75
CA ASP A 132 -12.59 1.98 -24.38
C ASP A 132 -11.10 1.86 -23.95
N SER A 133 -10.41 0.84 -24.44
CA SER A 133 -8.98 0.61 -24.19
C SER A 133 -8.08 1.74 -24.69
N ASP A 134 -8.51 2.50 -25.70
CA ASP A 134 -7.76 3.59 -26.30
C ASP A 134 -8.02 4.93 -25.59
N GLY A 135 -8.90 4.93 -24.61
CA GLY A 135 -9.27 6.11 -23.82
C GLY A 135 -10.35 6.99 -24.44
N ASN A 136 -11.03 6.51 -25.50
CA ASN A 136 -12.08 7.25 -26.16
C ASN A 136 -13.41 6.99 -25.44
N LYS A 137 -14.27 8.02 -25.41
CA LYS A 137 -15.64 7.89 -24.94
C LYS A 137 -16.49 7.22 -26.02
N VAL A 138 -17.13 6.12 -25.67
CA VAL A 138 -18.03 5.40 -26.57
C VAL A 138 -19.34 6.16 -26.63
N THR A 139 -19.71 6.67 -27.82
CA THR A 139 -20.88 7.53 -28.03
C THR A 139 -22.21 6.83 -27.79
N GLU A 140 -22.28 5.53 -28.00
CA GLU A 140 -23.50 4.72 -27.77
C GLU A 140 -23.80 4.49 -26.27
N GLY A 141 -22.85 4.79 -25.37
CA GLY A 141 -22.97 4.59 -23.94
C GLY A 141 -23.18 5.86 -23.13
N PHE A 142 -23.44 7.02 -23.78
CA PHE A 142 -23.76 8.23 -23.06
C PHE A 142 -25.22 8.20 -22.57
N ASP A 143 -25.40 8.31 -21.28
CA ASP A 143 -26.72 8.46 -20.69
C ASP A 143 -26.71 9.50 -19.57
N SER A 144 -27.80 10.22 -19.45
CA SER A 144 -27.97 11.28 -18.47
C SER A 144 -29.28 11.10 -17.73
N VAL A 145 -29.19 10.97 -16.42
CA VAL A 145 -30.36 10.78 -15.56
C VAL A 145 -30.40 11.81 -14.46
N THR A 146 -31.59 12.37 -14.27
CA THR A 146 -31.89 13.29 -13.18
C THR A 146 -32.67 12.57 -12.09
N VAL A 147 -32.18 12.61 -10.86
CA VAL A 147 -32.79 11.97 -9.70
C VAL A 147 -32.97 12.96 -8.56
N GLU A 148 -34.13 12.96 -7.96
CA GLU A 148 -34.37 13.64 -6.69
C GLU A 148 -34.04 12.71 -5.53
N PHE A 149 -33.25 13.18 -4.57
CA PHE A 149 -32.80 12.42 -3.44
C PHE A 149 -32.79 13.24 -2.15
N LYS A 150 -33.28 12.66 -1.06
CA LYS A 150 -33.15 13.20 0.29
C LYS A 150 -31.96 12.61 0.99
N SER A 151 -31.04 13.45 1.46
CA SER A 151 -29.79 13.01 2.04
C SER A 151 -29.94 12.20 3.34
N LYS A 152 -31.05 12.32 4.06
CA LYS A 152 -31.25 11.71 5.37
C LYS A 152 -32.32 10.62 5.42
N ASP A 153 -33.45 10.83 4.76
CA ASP A 153 -34.65 10.02 4.94
C ASP A 153 -34.91 9.04 3.79
N ASP A 154 -34.21 9.17 2.67
CA ASP A 154 -34.40 8.29 1.53
C ASP A 154 -33.74 6.92 1.74
N GLU A 155 -34.31 5.92 1.11
CA GLU A 155 -33.67 4.62 0.94
C GLU A 155 -32.58 4.73 -0.14
N LYS A 156 -31.67 3.72 -0.17
CA LYS A 156 -30.66 3.63 -1.20
C LYS A 156 -31.30 3.56 -2.59
N LYS A 157 -30.86 4.38 -3.52
CA LYS A 157 -31.26 4.36 -4.92
C LYS A 157 -30.14 3.82 -5.79
N TYR A 158 -30.49 3.03 -6.79
CA TYR A 158 -29.55 2.46 -7.74
C TYR A 158 -29.90 2.90 -9.15
N LEU A 159 -28.99 3.60 -9.78
CA LEU A 159 -29.08 3.95 -11.19
C LEU A 159 -28.27 2.93 -11.97
N ARG A 160 -28.89 2.25 -12.93
CA ARG A 160 -28.27 1.16 -13.70
C ARG A 160 -28.26 1.52 -15.17
N PHE A 161 -27.12 1.32 -15.80
CA PHE A 161 -26.91 1.53 -17.21
C PHE A 161 -26.17 0.36 -17.82
N SER A 162 -26.34 0.16 -19.10
CA SER A 162 -25.66 -0.88 -19.85
C SER A 162 -25.29 -0.37 -21.22
N ALA A 163 -24.14 -0.82 -21.74
CA ALA A 163 -23.67 -0.57 -23.08
C ALA A 163 -23.07 -1.85 -23.66
N SER A 164 -23.11 -2.01 -24.97
CA SER A 164 -22.39 -3.10 -25.64
C SER A 164 -20.91 -3.02 -25.37
N ASP A 165 -20.27 -4.17 -25.10
CA ASP A 165 -18.85 -4.21 -24.74
C ASP A 165 -17.97 -4.10 -25.98
N TYR A 166 -17.65 -2.89 -26.37
CA TYR A 166 -16.64 -2.59 -27.40
C TYR A 166 -15.27 -2.35 -26.78
N ASN A 167 -14.73 -3.35 -26.08
CA ASN A 167 -13.47 -3.23 -25.32
C ASN A 167 -13.50 -2.13 -24.26
N ILE A 168 -14.63 -1.97 -23.59
CA ILE A 168 -14.80 -0.99 -22.52
C ILE A 168 -13.99 -1.45 -21.30
N VAL A 169 -13.04 -0.62 -20.88
CA VAL A 169 -12.18 -0.91 -19.73
C VAL A 169 -12.56 -0.11 -18.48
N LYS A 170 -13.31 0.99 -18.67
CA LYS A 170 -13.60 1.93 -17.60
C LYS A 170 -14.97 2.60 -17.81
N VAL A 171 -15.66 2.84 -16.72
CA VAL A 171 -16.86 3.68 -16.69
C VAL A 171 -16.58 4.92 -15.85
N GLU A 172 -16.90 6.09 -16.38
CA GLU A 172 -16.85 7.35 -15.66
C GLU A 172 -18.28 7.86 -15.43
N CYS A 173 -18.53 8.43 -14.26
CA CYS A 173 -19.79 9.08 -13.92
C CYS A 173 -19.48 10.47 -13.38
N GLU A 174 -20.00 11.48 -14.06
CA GLU A 174 -19.99 12.86 -13.60
C GLU A 174 -21.31 13.14 -12.89
N ILE A 175 -21.22 13.55 -11.63
CA ILE A 175 -22.37 13.80 -10.77
C ILE A 175 -22.43 15.30 -10.50
N LEU A 176 -23.54 15.93 -10.90
CA LEU A 176 -23.77 17.36 -10.72
C LEU A 176 -24.96 17.56 -9.77
N SER A 177 -24.79 18.42 -8.78
CA SER A 177 -25.94 18.93 -8.03
C SER A 177 -26.78 19.86 -8.90
N GLY A 178 -28.11 19.81 -8.76
CA GLY A 178 -29.01 20.68 -9.50
C GLY A 178 -28.72 22.17 -9.33
N ASP A 179 -28.11 22.56 -8.22
CA ASP A 179 -27.67 23.92 -7.93
C ASP A 179 -26.37 24.31 -8.66
N GLY A 180 -25.74 23.36 -9.37
CA GLY A 180 -24.48 23.58 -10.08
C GLY A 180 -23.23 23.80 -9.19
N ASN A 181 -23.44 23.83 -7.87
CA ASN A 181 -22.37 24.18 -6.90
C ASN A 181 -21.44 23.01 -6.54
N PHE A 182 -21.87 21.79 -6.76
CA PHE A 182 -21.11 20.59 -6.39
C PHE A 182 -21.00 19.65 -7.58
N THR A 183 -19.77 19.29 -7.91
CA THR A 183 -19.48 18.32 -8.97
C THR A 183 -18.51 17.31 -8.39
N ASP A 184 -18.82 16.03 -8.52
CA ASP A 184 -17.87 14.95 -8.22
C ASP A 184 -17.76 14.05 -9.47
N LYS A 185 -16.58 13.51 -9.68
CA LYS A 185 -16.31 12.59 -10.79
C LYS A 185 -15.85 11.27 -10.23
N LEU A 186 -16.61 10.23 -10.53
CA LEU A 186 -16.31 8.86 -10.14
C LEU A 186 -15.83 8.09 -11.36
N ASP A 187 -14.88 7.18 -11.13
CA ASP A 187 -14.44 6.24 -12.14
C ASP A 187 -14.29 4.83 -11.58
N CYS A 188 -14.69 3.87 -12.37
CA CYS A 188 -14.60 2.45 -12.02
C CYS A 188 -14.06 1.64 -13.19
N LYS A 189 -13.09 0.76 -12.92
CA LYS A 189 -12.65 -0.23 -13.91
C LYS A 189 -13.70 -1.31 -14.06
N VAL A 190 -13.93 -1.72 -15.31
CA VAL A 190 -14.84 -2.82 -15.62
C VAL A 190 -14.21 -4.14 -15.15
N LYS A 191 -14.92 -4.87 -14.31
CA LYS A 191 -14.53 -6.22 -13.91
C LYS A 191 -14.99 -7.19 -15.00
N GLN A 192 -14.06 -7.91 -15.57
CA GLN A 192 -14.36 -9.02 -16.50
C GLN A 192 -14.67 -10.27 -15.67
N ASN A 193 -15.80 -10.88 -15.94
CA ASN A 193 -16.19 -12.18 -15.36
C ASN A 193 -15.94 -13.28 -16.38
#